data_e81ddf764990915289fcd2b4816111df
#
_entry.id   e81ddf764990915289fcd2b4816111df
#
_cell.length_a   1.000
_cell.length_b   1.000
_cell.length_c   1.000
_cell.angle_alpha   90.00
_cell.angle_beta   90.00
_cell.angle_gamma   90.00
#
_symmetry.space_group_name_H-M   'P 1'
#
loop_
_entity.id
_entity.type
_entity.pdbx_description
1 polymer ?
#
loop_
_entity_poly.entity_id
_entity_poly.type
_entity_poly.pdbx_seq_one_letter_code
_entity_poly.pdbx_strand_id
1 'polypeptide(L)'
;MTGTVHIIGAGLGGLSAAVRLAPLGRRRVVIHEATAFAGGRCRSYHDAAIGMTIDNGNHLLLSGNGAALAYLRDIGAEQRLIGPQRAEFFFADLKSGARWTLKFNDGRLPFWIFDRNSRVPGTRPLEYLSLARLLWARERQTVGEVIPCKGVLYERLVEPLILAALNIDPPDGSARLAAAIIRETLAVGGRACRPLIAREGLGPTLVEPALAFLKQHGVTLRLERQLRALSFAGGRVETLDFGAETIALGADDAVILAVPPYAAAMLVRGLEVPNEFRAIVNAHFRIAPPADLPPILGVLNATTQWLFSFPGRVSVTISAGDRLIDTPREELAAAIWNEVARVAGLPAALPPWQIVRERRATFAATPAQDLKRPRAATNLPNLFLAGDWTDTGLPATIEGAIRSGNRAAQMIAQLP
;
A
#
# COMPACT_ATOMS: atom_id res chain seq x y z
N MET A 1 -27.21 21.60 13.34
CA MET A 1 -26.09 20.85 12.71
C MET A 1 -26.49 19.41 12.73
N THR A 2 -26.62 18.87 11.60
CA THR A 2 -26.99 17.48 11.39
C THR A 2 -25.79 16.60 11.67
N GLY A 3 -25.81 15.82 12.75
CA GLY A 3 -24.93 14.68 13.08
C GLY A 3 -23.41 14.86 13.05
N THR A 4 -22.72 13.90 13.63
CA THR A 4 -21.25 13.79 13.62
C THR A 4 -20.83 12.50 12.94
N VAL A 5 -19.80 12.55 12.11
CA VAL A 5 -19.11 11.35 11.61
C VAL A 5 -17.85 11.12 12.47
N HIS A 6 -17.87 10.02 13.21
CA HIS A 6 -16.74 9.55 14.00
C HIS A 6 -15.91 8.57 13.15
N ILE A 7 -14.68 8.94 12.81
CA ILE A 7 -13.74 8.11 12.07
C ILE A 7 -12.74 7.53 13.07
N ILE A 8 -12.68 6.22 13.17
CA ILE A 8 -11.80 5.51 14.09
C ILE A 8 -10.60 4.98 13.32
N GLY A 9 -9.46 5.64 13.50
CA GLY A 9 -8.21 5.39 12.81
C GLY A 9 -7.84 6.49 11.83
N ALA A 10 -6.63 7.05 11.98
CA ALA A 10 -6.04 8.08 11.10
C ALA A 10 -5.03 7.50 10.10
N GLY A 11 -5.20 6.25 9.66
CA GLY A 11 -4.53 5.69 8.49
C GLY A 11 -5.13 6.26 7.19
N LEU A 12 -4.57 5.90 6.01
CA LEU A 12 -5.03 6.45 4.73
C LEU A 12 -6.52 6.18 4.44
N GLY A 13 -7.08 5.05 4.91
CA GLY A 13 -8.52 4.80 4.79
C GLY A 13 -9.36 5.82 5.55
N GLY A 14 -8.98 6.15 6.79
CA GLY A 14 -9.67 7.16 7.59
C GLY A 14 -9.42 8.58 7.11
N LEU A 15 -8.18 8.92 6.78
CA LEU A 15 -7.82 10.25 6.26
C LEU A 15 -8.52 10.54 4.93
N SER A 16 -8.59 9.57 4.00
CA SER A 16 -9.28 9.77 2.72
C SER A 16 -10.78 9.92 2.89
N ALA A 17 -11.38 9.19 3.83
CA ALA A 17 -12.79 9.39 4.17
C ALA A 17 -13.05 10.81 4.71
N ALA A 18 -12.19 11.28 5.62
CA ALA A 18 -12.30 12.63 6.17
C ALA A 18 -12.12 13.72 5.11
N VAL A 19 -11.10 13.59 4.23
CA VAL A 19 -10.83 14.52 3.12
C VAL A 19 -12.04 14.63 2.18
N ARG A 20 -12.77 13.54 1.97
CA ARG A 20 -13.99 13.54 1.15
C ARG A 20 -15.20 14.15 1.86
N LEU A 21 -15.33 13.94 3.15
CA LEU A 21 -16.52 14.40 3.93
C LEU A 21 -16.42 15.85 4.36
N ALA A 22 -15.23 16.31 4.75
CA ALA A 22 -15.04 17.62 5.35
C ALA A 22 -15.51 18.80 4.47
N PRO A 23 -15.21 18.83 3.15
CA PRO A 23 -15.66 19.94 2.29
C PRO A 23 -17.18 19.99 2.07
N LEU A 24 -17.90 18.90 2.34
CA LEU A 24 -19.35 18.84 2.16
C LEU A 24 -20.09 19.69 3.21
N GLY A 25 -19.50 19.90 4.39
CA GLY A 25 -20.08 20.72 5.46
C GLY A 25 -21.40 20.20 6.04
N ARG A 26 -21.86 19.00 5.65
CA ARG A 26 -23.15 18.44 6.05
C ARG A 26 -23.17 17.87 7.46
N ARG A 27 -22.03 17.35 7.92
CA ARG A 27 -21.83 16.73 9.23
C ARG A 27 -20.49 17.17 9.80
N ARG A 28 -20.40 17.25 11.12
CA ARG A 28 -19.13 17.43 11.80
C ARG A 28 -18.28 16.16 11.62
N VAL A 29 -16.98 16.30 11.34
CA VAL A 29 -16.07 15.16 11.23
C VAL A 29 -15.09 15.17 12.39
N VAL A 30 -14.98 14.04 13.08
CA VAL A 30 -14.02 13.82 14.19
C VAL A 30 -13.25 12.54 13.93
N ILE A 31 -11.93 12.64 13.91
CA ILE A 31 -11.03 11.48 13.77
C ILE A 31 -10.47 11.14 15.14
N HIS A 32 -10.52 9.84 15.49
CA HIS A 32 -9.93 9.28 16.70
C HIS A 32 -8.82 8.31 16.30
N GLU A 33 -7.58 8.58 16.73
CA GLU A 33 -6.41 7.75 16.47
C GLU A 33 -5.85 7.19 17.76
N ALA A 34 -5.59 5.90 17.80
CA ALA A 34 -5.12 5.20 18.99
C ALA A 34 -3.69 5.58 19.40
N THR A 35 -2.88 5.99 18.44
CA THR A 35 -1.46 6.33 18.64
C THR A 35 -1.24 7.84 18.69
N ALA A 36 -0.02 8.25 19.06
CA ALA A 36 0.38 9.66 19.06
C ALA A 36 0.58 10.25 17.64
N PHE A 37 0.48 9.45 16.59
CA PHE A 37 0.77 9.84 15.22
C PHE A 37 -0.29 9.34 14.25
N ALA A 38 -0.70 10.20 13.30
CA ALA A 38 -1.51 9.81 12.17
C ALA A 38 -0.67 9.13 11.06
N GLY A 39 -1.34 8.54 10.08
CA GLY A 39 -0.73 7.92 8.90
C GLY A 39 -0.71 6.39 8.91
N GLY A 40 -0.84 5.76 10.08
CA GLY A 40 -0.83 4.30 10.20
C GLY A 40 0.45 3.70 9.62
N ARG A 41 0.33 2.79 8.64
CA ARG A 41 1.48 2.16 7.95
C ARG A 41 2.23 3.12 7.01
N CYS A 42 1.64 4.24 6.63
CA CYS A 42 2.26 5.27 5.77
C CYS A 42 2.88 6.42 6.57
N ARG A 43 3.15 6.24 7.87
CA ARG A 43 3.81 7.26 8.68
C ARG A 43 5.30 7.36 8.38
N SER A 44 5.83 8.57 8.49
CA SER A 44 7.27 8.83 8.60
C SER A 44 7.60 9.25 10.03
N TYR A 45 8.81 8.97 10.49
CA TYR A 45 9.28 9.35 11.81
C TYR A 45 10.79 9.56 11.83
N HIS A 46 11.26 10.40 12.78
CA HIS A 46 12.69 10.58 12.99
C HIS A 46 13.26 9.35 13.70
N ASP A 47 14.27 8.74 13.08
CA ASP A 47 14.98 7.60 13.66
C ASP A 47 16.34 8.05 14.19
N ALA A 48 16.55 7.88 15.51
CA ALA A 48 17.76 8.34 16.18
C ALA A 48 19.01 7.51 15.80
N ALA A 49 18.84 6.23 15.42
CA ALA A 49 19.97 5.37 15.08
C ALA A 49 20.68 5.81 13.79
N ILE A 50 19.93 6.33 12.83
CA ILE A 50 20.49 6.85 11.59
C ILE A 50 20.43 8.37 11.48
N GLY A 51 19.84 9.06 12.49
CA GLY A 51 19.78 10.51 12.60
C GLY A 51 19.07 11.19 11.43
N MET A 52 17.97 10.58 10.93
CA MET A 52 17.17 11.13 9.84
C MET A 52 15.72 10.63 9.88
N THR A 53 14.85 11.32 9.13
CA THR A 53 13.47 10.86 8.97
C THR A 53 13.39 9.71 7.97
N ILE A 54 12.72 8.63 8.37
CA ILE A 54 12.45 7.46 7.54
C ILE A 54 10.96 7.13 7.52
N ASP A 55 10.57 6.35 6.52
CA ASP A 55 9.23 5.79 6.42
C ASP A 55 9.15 4.44 7.15
N ASN A 56 7.96 4.11 7.65
CA ASN A 56 7.70 2.77 8.17
C ASN A 56 7.87 1.68 7.08
N GLY A 57 7.74 2.06 5.81
CA GLY A 57 7.98 1.23 4.64
C GLY A 57 8.05 2.08 3.39
N ASN A 58 8.79 1.62 2.37
CA ASN A 58 8.82 2.32 1.09
C ASN A 58 7.65 1.86 0.23
N HIS A 59 7.01 2.78 -0.47
CA HIS A 59 5.88 2.47 -1.33
C HIS A 59 6.07 3.05 -2.72
N LEU A 60 5.64 2.27 -3.71
CA LEU A 60 5.51 2.66 -5.10
C LEU A 60 4.05 2.93 -5.41
N LEU A 61 3.75 4.07 -5.99
CA LEU A 61 2.50 4.34 -6.67
C LEU A 61 2.68 4.18 -8.18
N LEU A 62 1.61 3.89 -8.88
CA LEU A 62 1.58 3.91 -10.33
C LEU A 62 0.67 5.04 -10.82
N SER A 63 0.97 5.58 -12.00
CA SER A 63 0.12 6.61 -12.61
C SER A 63 -1.32 6.17 -12.89
N GLY A 64 -1.62 4.89 -12.78
CA GLY A 64 -2.97 4.31 -12.81
C GLY A 64 -3.70 4.31 -11.46
N ASN A 65 -3.03 4.67 -10.36
CA ASN A 65 -3.63 4.72 -9.04
C ASN A 65 -4.53 5.97 -8.89
N GLY A 66 -5.69 5.91 -9.51
CA GLY A 66 -6.57 7.07 -9.69
C GLY A 66 -7.08 7.67 -8.39
N ALA A 67 -7.43 6.86 -7.39
CA ALA A 67 -7.91 7.37 -6.11
C ALA A 67 -6.78 8.01 -5.29
N ALA A 68 -5.57 7.42 -5.32
CA ALA A 68 -4.41 7.99 -4.64
C ALA A 68 -3.99 9.33 -5.26
N LEU A 69 -3.96 9.43 -6.59
CA LEU A 69 -3.64 10.68 -7.27
C LEU A 69 -4.72 11.75 -7.07
N ALA A 70 -6.00 11.35 -7.04
CA ALA A 70 -7.09 12.28 -6.71
C ALA A 70 -6.97 12.80 -5.28
N TYR A 71 -6.71 11.92 -4.32
CA TYR A 71 -6.46 12.30 -2.93
C TYR A 71 -5.31 13.29 -2.80
N LEU A 72 -4.19 13.03 -3.49
CA LEU A 72 -3.03 13.94 -3.49
C LEU A 72 -3.35 15.31 -4.09
N ARG A 73 -4.18 15.37 -5.15
CA ARG A 73 -4.68 16.65 -5.69
C ARG A 73 -5.56 17.39 -4.70
N ASP A 74 -6.50 16.68 -4.07
CA ASP A 74 -7.43 17.27 -3.09
C ASP A 74 -6.67 17.92 -1.91
N ILE A 75 -5.57 17.31 -1.45
CA ILE A 75 -4.72 17.84 -0.37
C ILE A 75 -3.55 18.71 -0.85
N GLY A 76 -3.44 19.01 -2.16
CA GLY A 76 -2.40 19.87 -2.73
C GLY A 76 -0.98 19.29 -2.68
N ALA A 77 -0.81 17.97 -2.79
CA ALA A 77 0.48 17.27 -2.64
C ALA A 77 0.93 16.44 -3.86
N GLU A 78 0.23 16.50 -5.00
CA GLU A 78 0.54 15.67 -6.18
C GLU A 78 1.97 15.90 -6.70
N GLN A 79 2.48 17.14 -6.64
CA GLN A 79 3.83 17.52 -7.07
C GLN A 79 4.96 16.95 -6.20
N ARG A 80 4.65 16.33 -5.06
CA ARG A 80 5.63 15.68 -4.18
C ARG A 80 5.99 14.27 -4.64
N LEU A 81 5.29 13.77 -5.66
CA LEU A 81 5.65 12.52 -6.33
C LEU A 81 6.70 12.76 -7.40
N ILE A 82 7.70 11.88 -7.45
CA ILE A 82 8.70 11.84 -8.51
C ILE A 82 8.72 10.47 -9.19
N GLY A 83 9.16 10.44 -10.43
CA GLY A 83 9.31 9.23 -11.22
C GLY A 83 9.71 9.55 -12.65
N PRO A 84 10.03 8.53 -13.47
CA PRO A 84 10.36 8.72 -14.86
C PRO A 84 9.18 9.33 -15.64
N GLN A 85 9.47 10.02 -16.73
CA GLN A 85 8.43 10.61 -17.58
C GLN A 85 7.60 9.56 -18.32
N ARG A 86 8.17 8.37 -18.56
CA ARG A 86 7.54 7.23 -19.23
C ARG A 86 7.43 6.06 -18.27
N ALA A 87 6.64 5.07 -18.63
CA ALA A 87 6.50 3.82 -17.90
C ALA A 87 7.75 2.94 -18.12
N GLU A 88 8.78 3.21 -17.34
CA GLU A 88 10.07 2.53 -17.38
C GLU A 88 10.38 1.93 -16.02
N PHE A 89 10.80 0.65 -16.00
CA PHE A 89 11.23 -0.05 -14.81
C PHE A 89 12.64 -0.58 -15.03
N PHE A 90 13.53 -0.23 -14.12
CA PHE A 90 14.92 -0.65 -14.14
C PHE A 90 15.11 -1.92 -13.32
N PHE A 91 15.85 -2.86 -13.86
CA PHE A 91 16.15 -4.12 -13.20
C PHE A 91 17.64 -4.44 -13.25
N ALA A 92 18.10 -5.13 -12.20
CA ALA A 92 19.43 -5.70 -12.12
C ALA A 92 19.35 -7.12 -11.58
N ASP A 93 20.06 -8.05 -12.20
CA ASP A 93 20.18 -9.43 -11.76
C ASP A 93 21.55 -9.62 -11.09
N LEU A 94 21.56 -9.83 -9.79
CA LEU A 94 22.79 -9.98 -9.00
C LEU A 94 23.59 -11.23 -9.34
N LYS A 95 22.92 -12.28 -9.84
CA LYS A 95 23.59 -13.55 -10.19
C LYS A 95 24.34 -13.43 -11.53
N SER A 96 23.70 -12.84 -12.54
CA SER A 96 24.30 -12.73 -13.89
C SER A 96 25.01 -11.41 -14.14
N GLY A 97 24.80 -10.39 -13.29
CA GLY A 97 25.27 -9.01 -13.52
C GLY A 97 24.48 -8.27 -14.61
N ALA A 98 23.46 -8.89 -15.20
CA ALA A 98 22.66 -8.28 -16.27
C ALA A 98 21.83 -7.11 -15.75
N ARG A 99 21.70 -6.08 -16.58
CA ARG A 99 20.80 -4.93 -16.34
C ARG A 99 19.93 -4.71 -17.55
N TRP A 100 18.67 -4.35 -17.33
CA TRP A 100 17.75 -3.99 -18.40
C TRP A 100 16.70 -3.00 -17.93
N THR A 101 16.05 -2.37 -18.87
CA THR A 101 14.92 -1.49 -18.64
C THR A 101 13.69 -2.06 -19.36
N LEU A 102 12.64 -2.30 -18.61
CA LEU A 102 11.34 -2.65 -19.15
C LEU A 102 10.61 -1.35 -19.51
N LYS A 103 10.17 -1.20 -20.77
CA LYS A 103 9.52 0.01 -21.26
C LYS A 103 8.15 -0.31 -21.81
N PHE A 104 7.12 0.34 -21.28
CA PHE A 104 5.75 0.15 -21.78
C PHE A 104 5.39 1.27 -22.74
N ASN A 105 4.74 0.93 -23.87
CA ASN A 105 4.11 1.93 -24.71
C ASN A 105 2.81 2.44 -24.07
N ASP A 106 2.43 3.68 -24.35
CA ASP A 106 1.29 4.35 -23.67
C ASP A 106 -0.08 3.74 -24.00
N GLY A 107 -0.22 3.12 -25.17
CA GLY A 107 -1.47 2.53 -25.63
C GLY A 107 -1.81 1.19 -24.98
N ARG A 108 -3.08 0.78 -25.10
CA ARG A 108 -3.58 -0.50 -24.55
C ARG A 108 -2.99 -1.74 -25.22
N LEU A 109 -2.68 -1.65 -26.52
CA LEU A 109 -2.05 -2.76 -27.23
C LEU A 109 -0.58 -2.82 -26.84
N PRO A 110 -0.08 -3.96 -26.35
CA PRO A 110 1.25 -4.08 -25.78
C PRO A 110 2.33 -4.24 -26.87
N PHE A 111 2.48 -3.24 -27.75
CA PHE A 111 3.47 -3.27 -28.83
C PHE A 111 4.91 -3.40 -28.31
N TRP A 112 5.18 -2.97 -27.09
CA TRP A 112 6.47 -3.07 -26.42
C TRP A 112 7.00 -4.51 -26.34
N ILE A 113 6.12 -5.54 -26.33
CA ILE A 113 6.57 -6.94 -26.30
C ILE A 113 7.27 -7.38 -27.60
N PHE A 114 7.04 -6.68 -28.71
CA PHE A 114 7.69 -6.95 -30.00
C PHE A 114 9.06 -6.26 -30.12
N ASP A 115 9.32 -5.21 -29.35
CA ASP A 115 10.62 -4.53 -29.31
C ASP A 115 11.56 -5.21 -28.30
N ARG A 116 12.71 -5.69 -28.79
CA ARG A 116 13.72 -6.39 -27.98
C ARG A 116 14.36 -5.49 -26.90
N ASN A 117 14.38 -4.18 -27.12
CA ASN A 117 14.95 -3.20 -26.18
C ASN A 117 13.95 -2.75 -25.10
N SER A 118 12.69 -3.10 -25.26
CA SER A 118 11.60 -2.71 -24.36
C SER A 118 11.08 -3.87 -23.50
N ARG A 119 11.16 -5.10 -24.01
CA ARG A 119 10.71 -6.29 -23.29
C ARG A 119 11.79 -6.91 -22.41
N VAL A 120 11.39 -7.87 -21.60
CA VAL A 120 12.31 -8.69 -20.79
C VAL A 120 13.32 -9.42 -21.67
N PRO A 121 14.63 -9.28 -21.44
CA PRO A 121 15.66 -9.99 -22.21
C PRO A 121 15.51 -11.51 -22.09
N GLY A 122 15.66 -12.21 -23.24
CA GLY A 122 15.53 -13.67 -23.32
C GLY A 122 14.09 -14.17 -23.51
N THR A 123 13.08 -13.30 -23.58
CA THR A 123 11.67 -13.68 -23.76
C THR A 123 11.23 -13.57 -25.23
N ARG A 124 10.13 -14.25 -25.57
CA ARG A 124 9.44 -14.16 -26.85
C ARG A 124 8.07 -13.50 -26.69
N PRO A 125 7.56 -12.73 -27.67
CA PRO A 125 6.25 -12.06 -27.58
C PRO A 125 5.09 -12.96 -27.18
N LEU A 126 5.05 -14.19 -27.69
CA LEU A 126 3.98 -15.15 -27.40
C LEU A 126 3.92 -15.59 -25.93
N GLU A 127 5.03 -15.53 -25.20
CA GLU A 127 5.06 -15.90 -23.78
C GLU A 127 4.19 -14.96 -22.93
N TYR A 128 4.08 -13.69 -23.33
CA TYR A 128 3.27 -12.68 -22.64
C TYR A 128 1.76 -12.95 -22.71
N LEU A 129 1.31 -13.78 -23.65
CA LEU A 129 -0.09 -14.21 -23.74
C LEU A 129 -0.52 -15.01 -22.49
N SER A 130 0.43 -15.66 -21.80
CA SER A 130 0.14 -16.35 -20.55
C SER A 130 -0.41 -15.40 -19.48
N LEU A 131 0.05 -14.16 -19.44
CA LEU A 131 -0.43 -13.14 -18.47
C LEU A 131 -1.88 -12.75 -18.72
N ALA A 132 -2.32 -12.76 -19.97
CA ALA A 132 -3.71 -12.48 -20.32
C ALA A 132 -4.68 -13.48 -19.68
N ARG A 133 -4.25 -14.73 -19.42
CA ARG A 133 -5.08 -15.75 -18.78
C ARG A 133 -5.54 -15.32 -17.39
N LEU A 134 -4.76 -14.52 -16.67
CA LEU A 134 -5.15 -13.97 -15.37
C LEU A 134 -6.42 -13.11 -15.45
N LEU A 135 -6.69 -12.44 -16.58
CA LEU A 135 -7.87 -11.60 -16.74
C LEU A 135 -9.20 -12.38 -16.65
N TRP A 136 -9.15 -13.68 -16.86
CA TRP A 136 -10.30 -14.61 -16.75
C TRP A 136 -10.22 -15.52 -15.52
N ALA A 137 -9.35 -15.19 -14.55
CA ALA A 137 -9.22 -15.95 -13.32
C ALA A 137 -10.51 -15.93 -12.50
N ARG A 138 -10.84 -17.06 -11.89
CA ARG A 138 -11.99 -17.24 -11.00
C ARG A 138 -11.60 -16.87 -9.54
N GLU A 139 -12.59 -16.55 -8.72
CA GLU A 139 -12.38 -16.06 -7.34
C GLU A 139 -11.51 -16.97 -6.45
N ARG A 140 -11.62 -18.28 -6.61
CA ARG A 140 -10.93 -19.24 -5.75
C ARG A 140 -9.60 -19.74 -6.33
N GLN A 141 -9.20 -19.27 -7.49
CA GLN A 141 -7.96 -19.71 -8.13
C GLN A 141 -6.75 -18.96 -7.61
N THR A 142 -5.65 -19.69 -7.47
CA THR A 142 -4.33 -19.10 -7.25
C THR A 142 -3.68 -18.73 -8.60
N VAL A 143 -2.67 -17.89 -8.55
CA VAL A 143 -1.86 -17.54 -9.73
C VAL A 143 -1.22 -18.78 -10.35
N GLY A 144 -0.70 -19.70 -9.51
CA GLY A 144 -0.08 -20.96 -9.98
C GLY A 144 -1.04 -21.91 -10.71
N GLU A 145 -2.34 -21.85 -10.40
CA GLU A 145 -3.36 -22.62 -11.14
C GLU A 145 -3.73 -22.00 -12.49
N VAL A 146 -3.46 -20.72 -12.70
CA VAL A 146 -3.86 -19.98 -13.92
C VAL A 146 -2.71 -19.85 -14.90
N ILE A 147 -1.49 -19.57 -14.42
CA ILE A 147 -0.31 -19.36 -15.25
C ILE A 147 0.87 -20.24 -14.81
N PRO A 148 1.76 -20.61 -15.73
CA PRO A 148 3.01 -21.30 -15.36
C PRO A 148 3.91 -20.38 -14.54
N CYS A 149 4.21 -20.77 -13.29
CA CYS A 149 5.13 -20.05 -12.42
C CYS A 149 6.57 -20.54 -12.64
N LYS A 150 7.08 -20.46 -13.86
CA LYS A 150 8.43 -20.86 -14.25
C LYS A 150 8.89 -20.21 -15.56
N GLY A 151 10.21 -20.17 -15.75
CA GLY A 151 10.86 -19.67 -16.96
C GLY A 151 11.18 -18.20 -16.92
N VAL A 152 11.91 -17.71 -17.93
CA VAL A 152 12.53 -16.38 -17.93
C VAL A 152 11.52 -15.24 -17.75
N LEU A 153 10.35 -15.31 -18.39
CA LEU A 153 9.31 -14.28 -18.24
C LEU A 153 8.78 -14.25 -16.80
N TYR A 154 8.54 -15.42 -16.21
CA TYR A 154 8.07 -15.50 -14.83
C TYR A 154 9.12 -14.92 -13.88
N GLU A 155 10.34 -15.42 -13.90
CA GLU A 155 11.42 -15.04 -12.98
C GLU A 155 11.81 -13.56 -13.07
N ARG A 156 11.76 -12.97 -14.27
CA ARG A 156 12.25 -11.60 -14.53
C ARG A 156 11.17 -10.53 -14.57
N LEU A 157 9.89 -10.90 -14.60
CA LEU A 157 8.78 -9.95 -14.63
C LEU A 157 7.64 -10.34 -13.69
N VAL A 158 7.09 -11.55 -13.86
CA VAL A 158 5.83 -11.90 -13.21
C VAL A 158 6.02 -12.05 -11.71
N GLU A 159 7.02 -12.79 -11.29
CA GLU A 159 7.35 -13.00 -9.89
C GLU A 159 7.63 -11.69 -9.16
N PRO A 160 8.59 -10.83 -9.56
CA PRO A 160 8.86 -9.59 -8.85
C PRO A 160 7.67 -8.63 -8.84
N LEU A 161 6.86 -8.60 -9.91
CA LEU A 161 5.67 -7.76 -9.99
C LEU A 161 4.56 -8.23 -9.02
N ILE A 162 4.22 -9.52 -9.08
CA ILE A 162 3.13 -10.09 -8.26
C ILE A 162 3.56 -10.16 -6.80
N LEU A 163 4.80 -10.55 -6.51
CA LEU A 163 5.34 -10.56 -5.14
C LEU A 163 5.27 -9.15 -4.51
N ALA A 164 5.66 -8.11 -5.25
CA ALA A 164 5.57 -6.74 -4.75
C ALA A 164 4.11 -6.27 -4.55
N ALA A 165 3.20 -6.67 -5.45
CA ALA A 165 1.81 -6.21 -5.43
C ALA A 165 0.94 -6.96 -4.41
N LEU A 166 1.17 -8.26 -4.22
CA LEU A 166 0.37 -9.12 -3.35
C LEU A 166 1.03 -9.40 -1.98
N ASN A 167 2.32 -9.15 -1.86
CA ASN A 167 3.11 -9.49 -0.66
C ASN A 167 3.00 -10.97 -0.25
N ILE A 168 3.00 -11.87 -1.23
CA ILE A 168 2.94 -13.33 -1.07
C ILE A 168 3.65 -13.99 -2.25
N ASP A 169 4.18 -15.19 -2.06
CA ASP A 169 4.74 -15.97 -3.15
C ASP A 169 3.69 -16.16 -4.27
N PRO A 170 4.00 -15.80 -5.51
CA PRO A 170 2.99 -15.71 -6.56
C PRO A 170 2.16 -16.96 -6.78
N PRO A 171 2.71 -18.20 -6.73
CA PRO A 171 1.90 -19.41 -6.92
C PRO A 171 0.71 -19.54 -5.98
N ASP A 172 0.83 -19.03 -4.74
CA ASP A 172 -0.20 -19.09 -3.69
C ASP A 172 -1.12 -17.87 -3.68
N GLY A 173 -0.75 -16.83 -4.43
CA GLY A 173 -1.48 -15.58 -4.49
C GLY A 173 -2.84 -15.70 -5.19
N SER A 174 -3.81 -14.87 -4.76
CA SER A 174 -5.13 -14.78 -5.42
C SER A 174 -4.97 -14.33 -6.87
N ALA A 175 -5.38 -15.17 -7.81
CA ALA A 175 -5.38 -14.84 -9.23
C ALA A 175 -6.35 -13.67 -9.54
N ARG A 176 -7.45 -13.54 -8.78
CA ARG A 176 -8.39 -12.41 -8.86
C ARG A 176 -7.71 -11.08 -8.54
N LEU A 177 -6.93 -11.03 -7.46
CA LEU A 177 -6.20 -9.82 -7.07
C LEU A 177 -5.05 -9.51 -8.03
N ALA A 178 -4.32 -10.52 -8.51
CA ALA A 178 -3.31 -10.35 -9.56
C ALA A 178 -3.94 -9.81 -10.86
N ALA A 179 -5.09 -10.35 -11.25
CA ALA A 179 -5.85 -9.86 -12.40
C ALA A 179 -6.28 -8.40 -12.25
N ALA A 180 -6.69 -7.98 -11.06
CA ALA A 180 -7.07 -6.59 -10.79
C ALA A 180 -5.89 -5.63 -11.04
N ILE A 181 -4.69 -5.97 -10.57
CA ILE A 181 -3.48 -5.20 -10.85
C ILE A 181 -3.24 -5.10 -12.37
N ILE A 182 -3.31 -6.23 -13.09
CA ILE A 182 -3.10 -6.23 -14.55
C ILE A 182 -4.14 -5.39 -15.26
N ARG A 183 -5.44 -5.49 -14.89
CA ARG A 183 -6.52 -4.71 -15.50
C ARG A 183 -6.34 -3.21 -15.33
N GLU A 184 -5.85 -2.78 -14.19
CA GLU A 184 -5.71 -1.35 -13.87
C GLU A 184 -4.37 -0.76 -14.34
N THR A 185 -3.41 -1.61 -14.73
CA THR A 185 -2.07 -1.20 -15.15
C THR A 185 -1.77 -1.65 -16.60
N LEU A 186 -1.26 -2.84 -16.78
CA LEU A 186 -0.79 -3.34 -18.08
C LEU A 186 -1.88 -3.35 -19.17
N ALA A 187 -3.12 -3.65 -18.83
CA ALA A 187 -4.24 -3.64 -19.77
C ALA A 187 -4.71 -2.22 -20.14
N VAL A 188 -4.34 -1.22 -19.36
CA VAL A 188 -4.57 0.22 -19.69
C VAL A 188 -3.45 0.77 -20.55
N GLY A 189 -2.24 0.19 -20.43
CA GLY A 189 -1.02 0.60 -21.11
C GLY A 189 -0.08 1.43 -20.25
N GLY A 190 1.06 1.82 -20.80
CA GLY A 190 2.13 2.54 -20.09
C GLY A 190 1.67 3.80 -19.38
N ARG A 191 0.65 4.49 -19.91
CA ARG A 191 0.06 5.66 -19.24
C ARG A 191 -0.42 5.39 -17.80
N ALA A 192 -0.74 4.14 -17.46
CA ALA A 192 -1.16 3.72 -16.11
C ALA A 192 -0.04 3.00 -15.34
N CYS A 193 1.12 2.78 -15.97
CA CYS A 193 2.21 1.98 -15.40
C CYS A 193 3.42 2.82 -14.97
N ARG A 194 3.40 4.15 -15.09
CA ARG A 194 4.54 4.98 -14.71
C ARG A 194 4.77 4.89 -13.19
N PRO A 195 5.96 4.47 -12.74
CA PRO A 195 6.27 4.37 -11.32
C PRO A 195 6.48 5.75 -10.71
N LEU A 196 5.90 5.96 -9.52
CA LEU A 196 5.94 7.21 -8.78
C LEU A 196 6.27 6.93 -7.31
N ILE A 197 7.22 7.67 -6.75
CA ILE A 197 7.60 7.58 -5.34
C ILE A 197 7.47 8.93 -4.64
N ALA A 198 7.18 8.91 -3.35
CA ALA A 198 7.16 10.09 -2.50
C ALA A 198 8.59 10.57 -2.25
N ARG A 199 8.98 11.73 -2.83
CA ARG A 199 10.36 12.23 -2.80
C ARG A 199 10.91 12.43 -1.39
N GLU A 200 10.09 13.00 -0.51
CA GLU A 200 10.48 13.36 0.87
C GLU A 200 10.02 12.34 1.90
N GLY A 201 9.33 11.28 1.44
CA GLY A 201 8.73 10.25 2.28
C GLY A 201 7.20 10.29 2.27
N LEU A 202 6.61 9.26 2.85
CA LEU A 202 5.16 9.05 2.84
C LEU A 202 4.40 10.03 3.74
N GLY A 203 4.92 10.30 4.95
CA GLY A 203 4.33 11.25 5.89
C GLY A 203 4.19 12.64 5.28
N PRO A 204 5.30 13.27 4.84
CA PRO A 204 5.27 14.55 4.17
C PRO A 204 4.36 14.59 2.93
N THR A 205 4.21 13.49 2.21
CA THR A 205 3.45 13.47 0.95
C THR A 205 1.96 13.15 1.16
N LEU A 206 1.63 12.15 1.99
CA LEU A 206 0.27 11.60 2.09
C LEU A 206 -0.46 11.99 3.38
N VAL A 207 0.27 12.33 4.44
CA VAL A 207 -0.31 12.50 5.79
C VAL A 207 -0.34 13.95 6.20
N GLU A 208 0.80 14.62 6.28
CA GLU A 208 0.91 16.01 6.76
C GLU A 208 0.05 16.99 5.96
N PRO A 209 0.04 16.96 4.60
CA PRO A 209 -0.84 17.81 3.82
C PRO A 209 -2.33 17.53 4.07
N ALA A 210 -2.70 16.26 4.27
CA ALA A 210 -4.06 15.89 4.61
C ALA A 210 -4.48 16.44 5.96
N LEU A 211 -3.61 16.37 6.97
CA LEU A 211 -3.90 16.95 8.29
C LEU A 211 -4.07 18.47 8.22
N ALA A 212 -3.23 19.16 7.42
CA ALA A 212 -3.36 20.59 7.17
C ALA A 212 -4.68 20.91 6.49
N PHE A 213 -5.03 20.19 5.43
CA PHE A 213 -6.32 20.32 4.72
C PHE A 213 -7.51 20.11 5.67
N LEU A 214 -7.49 19.06 6.47
CA LEU A 214 -8.56 18.71 7.41
C LEU A 214 -8.73 19.78 8.50
N LYS A 215 -7.62 20.32 9.01
CA LYS A 215 -7.63 21.43 9.98
C LYS A 215 -8.30 22.68 9.39
N GLN A 216 -8.00 23.02 8.14
CA GLN A 216 -8.63 24.15 7.44
C GLN A 216 -10.14 23.98 7.27
N HIS A 217 -10.63 22.73 7.17
CA HIS A 217 -12.06 22.38 7.08
C HIS A 217 -12.71 22.09 8.44
N GLY A 218 -12.07 22.46 9.55
CA GLY A 218 -12.65 22.33 10.89
C GLY A 218 -12.78 20.91 11.42
N VAL A 219 -12.06 19.93 10.83
CA VAL A 219 -12.04 18.54 11.33
C VAL A 219 -11.25 18.47 12.63
N THR A 220 -11.80 17.79 13.62
CA THR A 220 -11.13 17.53 14.89
C THR A 220 -10.35 16.23 14.82
N LEU A 221 -9.04 16.26 15.05
CA LEU A 221 -8.21 15.07 15.22
C LEU A 221 -7.91 14.88 16.71
N ARG A 222 -8.21 13.70 17.25
CA ARG A 222 -7.93 13.27 18.62
C ARG A 222 -6.94 12.11 18.59
N LEU A 223 -5.70 12.37 18.92
CA LEU A 223 -4.64 11.37 19.06
C LEU A 223 -4.71 10.69 20.42
N GLU A 224 -4.04 9.54 20.58
CA GLU A 224 -4.01 8.73 21.81
C GLU A 224 -5.42 8.37 22.32
N ARG A 225 -6.35 8.19 21.38
CA ARG A 225 -7.76 7.88 21.63
C ARG A 225 -8.11 6.52 21.04
N GLN A 226 -7.75 5.47 21.76
CA GLN A 226 -8.07 4.10 21.37
C GLN A 226 -9.52 3.77 21.69
N LEU A 227 -10.32 3.44 20.67
CA LEU A 227 -11.65 2.86 20.86
C LEU A 227 -11.52 1.46 21.47
N ARG A 228 -12.17 1.23 22.60
CA ARG A 228 -12.10 -0.03 23.35
C ARG A 228 -13.31 -0.92 23.08
N ALA A 229 -14.50 -0.31 22.99
CA ALA A 229 -15.71 -1.04 22.74
C ALA A 229 -16.75 -0.19 22.00
N LEU A 230 -17.69 -0.90 21.37
CA LEU A 230 -18.93 -0.36 20.81
C LEU A 230 -20.10 -0.98 21.56
N SER A 231 -21.11 -0.18 21.93
CA SER A 231 -22.41 -0.71 22.33
C SER A 231 -23.40 -0.64 21.17
N PHE A 232 -24.36 -1.52 21.18
CA PHE A 232 -25.35 -1.66 20.13
C PHE A 232 -26.75 -1.72 20.74
N ALA A 233 -27.64 -0.89 20.24
CA ALA A 233 -29.07 -0.93 20.58
C ALA A 233 -29.92 -0.54 19.35
N GLY A 234 -31.09 -1.06 19.24
CA GLY A 234 -32.02 -0.76 18.14
C GLY A 234 -31.44 -1.06 16.73
N GLY A 235 -30.55 -2.04 16.64
CA GLY A 235 -29.92 -2.39 15.35
C GLY A 235 -28.88 -1.38 14.84
N ARG A 236 -28.32 -0.53 15.70
CA ARG A 236 -27.29 0.47 15.36
C ARG A 236 -26.21 0.56 16.43
N VAL A 237 -25.11 1.22 16.15
CA VAL A 237 -24.11 1.62 17.14
C VAL A 237 -24.70 2.75 17.98
N GLU A 238 -24.69 2.60 19.31
CA GLU A 238 -25.24 3.55 20.27
C GLU A 238 -24.15 4.35 20.99
N THR A 239 -23.03 3.70 21.35
CA THR A 239 -21.93 4.39 22.03
C THR A 239 -20.57 3.98 21.52
N LEU A 240 -19.61 4.91 21.67
CA LEU A 240 -18.18 4.69 21.46
C LEU A 240 -17.46 4.79 22.81
N ASP A 241 -16.91 3.70 23.32
CA ASP A 241 -16.18 3.66 24.58
C ASP A 241 -14.67 3.78 24.33
N PHE A 242 -14.07 4.85 24.85
CA PHE A 242 -12.62 5.10 24.84
C PHE A 242 -11.97 4.83 26.20
N GLY A 243 -12.69 4.26 27.14
CA GLY A 243 -12.25 3.98 28.51
C GLY A 243 -12.44 5.17 29.45
N ALA A 244 -11.72 6.27 29.24
CA ALA A 244 -11.88 7.49 30.05
C ALA A 244 -13.10 8.33 29.67
N GLU A 245 -13.65 8.11 28.46
CA GLU A 245 -14.79 8.84 27.93
C GLU A 245 -15.65 7.88 27.09
N THR A 246 -16.95 7.97 27.25
CA THR A 246 -17.93 7.31 26.39
C THR A 246 -18.73 8.37 25.63
N ILE A 247 -18.79 8.24 24.31
CA ILE A 247 -19.57 9.12 23.44
C ILE A 247 -20.87 8.42 23.07
N ALA A 248 -21.99 8.99 23.48
CA ALA A 248 -23.31 8.57 23.01
C ALA A 248 -23.56 9.13 21.60
N LEU A 249 -24.07 8.30 20.69
CA LEU A 249 -24.37 8.67 19.32
C LEU A 249 -25.81 9.10 19.16
N GLY A 250 -26.03 10.25 18.53
CA GLY A 250 -27.34 10.71 18.10
C GLY A 250 -27.88 9.96 16.89
N ALA A 251 -29.11 10.26 16.51
CA ALA A 251 -29.79 9.60 15.39
C ALA A 251 -29.04 9.79 14.06
N ASP A 252 -28.48 10.97 13.86
CA ASP A 252 -27.78 11.39 12.61
C ASP A 252 -26.28 11.08 12.64
N ASP A 253 -25.75 10.52 13.75
CA ASP A 253 -24.34 10.21 13.87
C ASP A 253 -23.98 8.90 13.13
N ALA A 254 -22.79 8.88 12.53
CA ALA A 254 -22.26 7.73 11.84
C ALA A 254 -20.82 7.43 12.27
N VAL A 255 -20.41 6.18 12.11
CA VAL A 255 -19.09 5.68 12.48
C VAL A 255 -18.40 5.06 11.25
N ILE A 256 -17.15 5.41 11.02
CA ILE A 256 -16.27 4.71 10.09
C ILE A 256 -15.19 4.00 10.92
N LEU A 257 -15.18 2.67 10.91
CA LEU A 257 -14.07 1.89 11.45
C LEU A 257 -12.96 1.78 10.39
N ALA A 258 -11.95 2.62 10.51
CA ALA A 258 -10.76 2.65 9.66
C ALA A 258 -9.54 2.03 10.37
N VAL A 259 -9.79 1.02 11.18
CA VAL A 259 -8.80 0.29 11.99
C VAL A 259 -8.33 -0.98 11.26
N PRO A 260 -7.22 -1.61 11.71
CA PRO A 260 -6.81 -2.92 11.17
C PRO A 260 -7.89 -3.99 11.32
N PRO A 261 -7.92 -5.03 10.45
CA PRO A 261 -9.00 -6.02 10.43
C PRO A 261 -9.17 -6.75 11.77
N TYR A 262 -8.09 -7.11 12.43
CA TYR A 262 -8.15 -7.78 13.75
C TYR A 262 -8.80 -6.88 14.82
N ALA A 263 -8.57 -5.57 14.79
CA ALA A 263 -9.20 -4.63 15.71
C ALA A 263 -10.70 -4.45 15.38
N ALA A 264 -11.05 -4.40 14.09
CA ALA A 264 -12.45 -4.34 13.67
C ALA A 264 -13.23 -5.58 14.13
N ALA A 265 -12.65 -6.79 13.99
CA ALA A 265 -13.27 -8.04 14.45
C ALA A 265 -13.45 -8.11 15.99
N MET A 266 -12.55 -7.48 16.75
CA MET A 266 -12.69 -7.36 18.20
C MET A 266 -13.84 -6.40 18.60
N LEU A 267 -14.00 -5.31 17.86
CA LEU A 267 -15.01 -4.28 18.12
C LEU A 267 -16.41 -4.69 17.64
N VAL A 268 -16.50 -5.46 16.56
CA VAL A 268 -17.78 -5.88 15.95
C VAL A 268 -17.87 -7.40 15.98
N ARG A 269 -18.58 -7.91 16.96
CA ARG A 269 -18.76 -9.37 17.14
C ARG A 269 -19.40 -10.00 15.90
N GLY A 270 -18.77 -11.07 15.39
CA GLY A 270 -19.26 -11.81 14.22
C GLY A 270 -18.84 -11.19 12.87
N LEU A 271 -18.07 -10.10 12.87
CA LEU A 271 -17.50 -9.56 11.64
C LEU A 271 -16.41 -10.49 11.12
N GLU A 272 -16.64 -11.10 9.96
CA GLU A 272 -15.64 -11.86 9.26
C GLU A 272 -14.63 -10.91 8.59
N VAL A 273 -13.33 -11.17 8.80
CA VAL A 273 -12.23 -10.36 8.25
C VAL A 273 -11.05 -11.24 7.88
N PRO A 274 -10.15 -10.79 7.00
CA PRO A 274 -8.85 -11.45 6.81
C PRO A 274 -8.09 -11.55 8.14
N ASN A 275 -7.58 -12.75 8.46
CA ASN A 275 -6.95 -13.06 9.74
C ASN A 275 -5.55 -13.66 9.62
N GLU A 276 -5.05 -13.87 8.39
CA GLU A 276 -3.68 -14.20 8.10
C GLU A 276 -2.97 -12.99 7.51
N PHE A 277 -1.70 -12.77 7.90
CA PHE A 277 -0.93 -11.60 7.52
C PHE A 277 0.42 -12.03 6.94
N ARG A 278 1.03 -11.12 6.16
CA ARG A 278 2.39 -11.25 5.67
C ARG A 278 3.21 -10.06 6.09
N ALA A 279 4.47 -10.35 6.41
CA ALA A 279 5.41 -9.34 6.82
C ALA A 279 6.09 -8.68 5.61
N ILE A 280 6.50 -7.42 5.81
CA ILE A 280 7.43 -6.71 4.94
C ILE A 280 8.62 -6.29 5.78
N VAL A 281 9.82 -6.45 5.22
CA VAL A 281 11.06 -5.95 5.80
C VAL A 281 11.57 -4.79 4.96
N ASN A 282 11.88 -3.68 5.63
CA ASN A 282 12.51 -2.53 5.01
C ASN A 282 13.88 -2.30 5.65
N ALA A 283 14.85 -1.89 4.84
CA ALA A 283 16.16 -1.45 5.31
C ALA A 283 16.41 -0.03 4.81
N HIS A 284 16.92 0.83 5.68
CA HIS A 284 17.28 2.20 5.36
C HIS A 284 18.76 2.39 5.66
N PHE A 285 19.49 2.93 4.69
CA PHE A 285 20.93 3.19 4.79
C PHE A 285 21.20 4.67 4.55
N ARG A 286 21.84 5.34 5.51
CA ARG A 286 22.19 6.76 5.40
C ARG A 286 23.43 6.92 4.56
N ILE A 287 23.22 7.06 3.27
CA ILE A 287 24.25 7.30 2.27
C ILE A 287 23.64 8.03 1.06
N ALA A 288 24.38 8.93 0.46
CA ALA A 288 23.95 9.55 -0.78
C ALA A 288 23.96 8.52 -1.91
N PRO A 289 22.83 8.32 -2.62
CA PRO A 289 22.80 7.45 -3.78
C PRO A 289 23.69 8.01 -4.91
N PRO A 290 24.32 7.16 -5.75
CA PRO A 290 24.95 7.60 -6.98
C PRO A 290 23.99 8.36 -7.88
N ALA A 291 24.48 9.34 -8.64
CA ALA A 291 23.63 10.20 -9.48
C ALA A 291 22.91 9.45 -10.60
N ASP A 292 23.49 8.34 -11.06
CA ASP A 292 22.97 7.45 -12.11
C ASP A 292 22.07 6.33 -11.58
N LEU A 293 21.94 6.18 -10.24
CA LEU A 293 21.02 5.20 -9.65
C LEU A 293 19.58 5.67 -9.86
N PRO A 294 18.74 4.86 -10.52
CA PRO A 294 17.35 5.25 -10.75
C PRO A 294 16.57 5.41 -9.43
N PRO A 295 15.48 6.20 -9.40
CA PRO A 295 14.66 6.37 -8.22
C PRO A 295 14.12 5.07 -7.63
N ILE A 296 13.90 4.06 -8.49
CA ILE A 296 13.51 2.70 -8.11
C ILE A 296 14.22 1.68 -9.01
N LEU A 297 14.74 0.62 -8.41
CA LEU A 297 15.45 -0.46 -9.09
C LEU A 297 14.94 -1.81 -8.55
N GLY A 298 14.41 -2.67 -9.43
CA GLY A 298 14.13 -4.06 -9.11
C GLY A 298 15.43 -4.88 -9.10
N VAL A 299 15.66 -5.66 -8.06
CA VAL A 299 16.83 -6.51 -7.90
C VAL A 299 16.38 -7.97 -7.89
N LEU A 300 17.00 -8.79 -8.73
CA LEU A 300 16.66 -10.19 -8.90
C LEU A 300 17.80 -11.09 -8.43
N ASN A 301 17.45 -12.32 -8.06
CA ASN A 301 18.39 -13.31 -7.51
C ASN A 301 19.13 -12.79 -6.27
N ALA A 302 18.39 -12.11 -5.38
CA ALA A 302 18.88 -11.46 -4.17
C ALA A 302 17.82 -11.53 -3.05
N THR A 303 18.23 -11.25 -1.82
CA THR A 303 17.31 -10.94 -0.72
C THR A 303 16.65 -9.59 -0.91
N THR A 304 17.44 -8.61 -1.36
CA THR A 304 16.96 -7.29 -1.79
C THR A 304 16.04 -7.44 -3.00
N GLN A 305 14.83 -6.91 -2.93
CA GLN A 305 13.88 -6.99 -4.06
C GLN A 305 13.70 -5.64 -4.75
N TRP A 306 13.48 -4.58 -3.98
CA TRP A 306 13.30 -3.23 -4.52
C TRP A 306 14.18 -2.24 -3.77
N LEU A 307 14.99 -1.53 -4.52
CA LEU A 307 15.88 -0.47 -4.06
C LEU A 307 15.28 0.89 -4.41
N PHE A 308 15.24 1.79 -3.46
CA PHE A 308 14.73 3.14 -3.60
C PHE A 308 15.85 4.14 -3.34
N SER A 309 15.95 5.18 -4.18
CA SER A 309 16.91 6.27 -4.05
C SER A 309 16.20 7.52 -3.56
N PHE A 310 16.59 7.99 -2.36
CA PHE A 310 16.08 9.23 -1.76
C PHE A 310 17.26 10.19 -1.49
N PRO A 311 17.02 11.49 -1.31
CA PRO A 311 18.07 12.42 -0.90
C PRO A 311 18.75 11.95 0.40
N GLY A 312 20.06 11.64 0.31
CA GLY A 312 20.89 11.19 1.45
C GLY A 312 20.59 9.78 1.97
N ARG A 313 19.73 9.02 1.30
CA ARG A 313 19.30 7.69 1.78
C ARG A 313 19.07 6.72 0.61
N VAL A 314 19.56 5.51 0.78
CA VAL A 314 19.17 4.35 -0.03
C VAL A 314 18.31 3.44 0.85
N SER A 315 17.19 2.97 0.31
CA SER A 315 16.26 2.14 1.07
C SER A 315 15.88 0.88 0.28
N VAL A 316 15.57 -0.19 1.00
CA VAL A 316 15.19 -1.49 0.42
C VAL A 316 13.84 -1.90 0.97
N THR A 317 13.03 -2.53 0.13
CA THR A 317 11.79 -3.21 0.53
C THR A 317 11.85 -4.66 0.10
N ILE A 318 11.48 -5.55 1.02
CA ILE A 318 11.43 -7.02 0.82
C ILE A 318 10.04 -7.49 1.20
N SER A 319 9.27 -7.89 0.19
CA SER A 319 7.95 -8.50 0.33
C SER A 319 8.04 -9.97 0.73
N ALA A 320 6.96 -10.55 1.25
CA ALA A 320 6.91 -11.90 1.82
C ALA A 320 8.09 -12.11 2.79
N GLY A 321 8.31 -11.12 3.65
CA GLY A 321 9.46 -11.02 4.54
C GLY A 321 9.38 -11.93 5.77
N ASP A 322 8.38 -12.81 5.87
CA ASP A 322 8.15 -13.65 7.05
C ASP A 322 9.37 -14.48 7.44
N ARG A 323 10.10 -15.00 6.44
CA ARG A 323 11.34 -15.75 6.64
C ARG A 323 12.50 -14.96 7.28
N LEU A 324 12.43 -13.61 7.23
CA LEU A 324 13.48 -12.70 7.70
C LEU A 324 13.17 -12.06 9.06
N ILE A 325 11.98 -12.32 9.60
CA ILE A 325 11.49 -11.62 10.80
C ILE A 325 12.33 -11.91 12.03
N ASP A 326 12.87 -13.10 12.13
CA ASP A 326 13.64 -13.54 13.30
C ASP A 326 15.17 -13.53 13.07
N THR A 327 15.62 -13.16 11.84
CA THR A 327 17.06 -12.98 11.55
C THR A 327 17.62 -11.84 12.40
N PRO A 328 18.80 -11.96 13.05
CA PRO A 328 19.43 -10.86 13.76
C PRO A 328 19.55 -9.61 12.91
N ARG A 329 19.31 -8.43 13.49
CA ARG A 329 19.21 -7.17 12.72
C ARG A 329 20.52 -6.80 12.04
N GLU A 330 21.63 -6.98 12.74
CA GLU A 330 22.97 -6.71 12.27
C GLU A 330 23.35 -7.60 11.09
N GLU A 331 23.04 -8.90 11.20
CA GLU A 331 23.26 -9.87 10.14
C GLU A 331 22.45 -9.53 8.90
N LEU A 332 21.16 -9.23 9.09
CA LEU A 332 20.26 -8.85 7.99
C LEU A 332 20.70 -7.55 7.32
N ALA A 333 21.09 -6.54 8.11
CA ALA A 333 21.58 -5.28 7.57
C ALA A 333 22.87 -5.46 6.76
N ALA A 334 23.81 -6.26 7.26
CA ALA A 334 25.08 -6.56 6.55
C ALA A 334 24.83 -7.34 5.26
N ALA A 335 23.93 -8.34 5.27
CA ALA A 335 23.58 -9.12 4.10
C ALA A 335 22.93 -8.26 3.02
N ILE A 336 21.92 -7.46 3.38
CA ILE A 336 21.25 -6.53 2.47
C ILE A 336 22.24 -5.50 1.94
N TRP A 337 23.10 -4.94 2.81
CA TRP A 337 24.08 -3.93 2.37
C TRP A 337 25.07 -4.47 1.35
N ASN A 338 25.56 -5.69 1.52
CA ASN A 338 26.45 -6.33 0.55
C ASN A 338 25.80 -6.41 -0.85
N GLU A 339 24.53 -6.75 -0.92
CA GLU A 339 23.78 -6.79 -2.19
C GLU A 339 23.59 -5.37 -2.77
N VAL A 340 23.18 -4.42 -1.93
CA VAL A 340 22.96 -3.01 -2.31
C VAL A 340 24.27 -2.37 -2.81
N ALA A 341 25.35 -2.54 -2.07
CA ALA A 341 26.68 -1.99 -2.46
C ALA A 341 27.12 -2.49 -3.83
N ARG A 342 26.96 -3.81 -4.07
CA ARG A 342 27.29 -4.42 -5.36
C ARG A 342 26.42 -3.90 -6.51
N VAL A 343 25.10 -3.82 -6.30
CA VAL A 343 24.17 -3.44 -7.37
C VAL A 343 24.20 -1.94 -7.65
N ALA A 344 24.48 -1.11 -6.65
CA ALA A 344 24.52 0.35 -6.78
C ALA A 344 25.94 0.93 -6.96
N GLY A 345 26.98 0.10 -6.94
CA GLY A 345 28.36 0.59 -7.04
C GLY A 345 28.79 1.43 -5.83
N LEU A 346 28.27 1.12 -4.65
CA LEU A 346 28.55 1.82 -3.40
C LEU A 346 29.72 1.18 -2.64
N PRO A 347 30.35 1.90 -1.68
CA PRO A 347 31.40 1.33 -0.83
C PRO A 347 30.90 0.10 -0.06
N ALA A 348 31.77 -0.90 0.12
CA ALA A 348 31.44 -2.12 0.86
C ALA A 348 31.21 -1.91 2.36
N ALA A 349 31.80 -0.84 2.94
CA ALA A 349 31.61 -0.50 4.35
C ALA A 349 30.15 -0.21 4.65
N LEU A 350 29.59 -0.88 5.67
CA LEU A 350 28.21 -0.71 6.09
C LEU A 350 27.99 0.70 6.67
N PRO A 351 27.17 1.56 6.05
CA PRO A 351 26.85 2.88 6.59
C PRO A 351 25.88 2.80 7.77
N PRO A 352 25.57 3.91 8.45
CA PRO A 352 24.48 3.91 9.45
C PRO A 352 23.19 3.41 8.83
N TRP A 353 22.49 2.51 9.55
CA TRP A 353 21.35 1.77 9.04
C TRP A 353 20.23 1.60 10.05
N GLN A 354 19.03 1.31 9.53
CA GLN A 354 17.87 0.89 10.31
C GLN A 354 17.10 -0.19 9.56
N ILE A 355 16.70 -1.25 10.28
CA ILE A 355 15.79 -2.29 9.80
C ILE A 355 14.40 -2.05 10.41
N VAL A 356 13.39 -1.96 9.57
CA VAL A 356 11.98 -1.85 9.97
C VAL A 356 11.26 -3.13 9.56
N ARG A 357 10.62 -3.79 10.52
CA ARG A 357 9.86 -5.02 10.32
C ARG A 357 8.39 -4.78 10.58
N GLU A 358 7.59 -4.73 9.54
CA GLU A 358 6.14 -4.67 9.69
C GLU A 358 5.58 -6.10 9.61
N ARG A 359 5.29 -6.70 10.76
CA ARG A 359 4.83 -8.10 10.84
C ARG A 359 3.44 -8.31 10.24
N ARG A 360 2.59 -7.30 10.27
CA ARG A 360 1.23 -7.32 9.72
C ARG A 360 1.08 -6.28 8.62
N ALA A 361 2.02 -6.30 7.66
CA ALA A 361 2.08 -5.30 6.60
C ALA A 361 0.84 -5.36 5.70
N THR A 362 0.42 -6.57 5.33
CA THR A 362 -0.77 -6.81 4.51
C THR A 362 -1.52 -8.03 5.05
N PHE A 363 -2.81 -8.18 4.73
CA PHE A 363 -3.41 -9.51 4.82
C PHE A 363 -2.75 -10.42 3.77
N ALA A 364 -2.69 -11.72 4.04
CA ALA A 364 -2.18 -12.70 3.09
C ALA A 364 -3.11 -12.73 1.85
N ALA A 365 -2.62 -12.32 0.70
CA ALA A 365 -3.42 -12.19 -0.52
C ALA A 365 -3.73 -13.55 -1.17
N THR A 366 -4.13 -14.56 -0.37
CA THR A 366 -4.63 -15.85 -0.84
C THR A 366 -6.09 -15.76 -1.25
N PRO A 367 -6.62 -16.67 -2.09
CA PRO A 367 -8.05 -16.72 -2.39
C PRO A 367 -8.92 -16.84 -1.13
N ALA A 368 -8.49 -17.64 -0.14
CA ALA A 368 -9.24 -17.84 1.10
C ALA A 368 -9.36 -16.55 1.93
N GLN A 369 -8.29 -15.76 2.04
CA GLN A 369 -8.31 -14.50 2.79
C GLN A 369 -9.02 -13.39 2.01
N ASP A 370 -8.92 -13.41 0.67
CA ASP A 370 -9.63 -12.47 -0.20
C ASP A 370 -11.16 -12.60 -0.06
N LEU A 371 -11.68 -13.82 0.09
CA LEU A 371 -13.11 -14.09 0.30
C LEU A 371 -13.64 -13.61 1.65
N LYS A 372 -12.79 -13.46 2.66
CA LYS A 372 -13.17 -12.93 3.99
C LYS A 372 -13.25 -11.40 4.06
N ARG A 373 -12.99 -10.71 2.97
CA ARG A 373 -12.99 -9.25 2.95
C ARG A 373 -14.41 -8.70 2.94
N PRO A 374 -14.82 -7.95 3.97
CA PRO A 374 -16.16 -7.37 4.02
C PRO A 374 -16.26 -6.16 3.09
N ARG A 375 -17.48 -5.83 2.70
CA ARG A 375 -17.78 -4.56 2.03
C ARG A 375 -17.70 -3.39 3.01
N ALA A 376 -17.66 -2.16 2.49
CA ALA A 376 -17.68 -0.95 3.32
C ALA A 376 -18.99 -0.81 4.14
N ALA A 377 -20.13 -1.24 3.62
CA ALA A 377 -21.39 -1.29 4.34
C ALA A 377 -21.43 -2.48 5.30
N THR A 378 -21.99 -2.26 6.49
CA THR A 378 -22.32 -3.32 7.44
C THR A 378 -23.86 -3.51 7.51
N ASN A 379 -24.30 -4.46 8.33
CA ASN A 379 -25.72 -4.63 8.64
C ASN A 379 -26.27 -3.53 9.59
N LEU A 380 -25.39 -2.65 10.08
CA LEU A 380 -25.74 -1.53 10.96
C LEU A 380 -25.79 -0.24 10.14
N PRO A 381 -26.91 0.50 10.10
CA PRO A 381 -27.12 1.62 9.19
C PRO A 381 -26.16 2.79 9.42
N ASN A 382 -25.57 2.90 10.62
CA ASN A 382 -24.66 3.96 11.00
C ASN A 382 -23.20 3.50 11.17
N LEU A 383 -22.85 2.26 10.73
CA LEU A 383 -21.50 1.73 10.84
C LEU A 383 -20.94 1.34 9.47
N PHE A 384 -19.80 1.90 9.12
CA PHE A 384 -19.10 1.66 7.87
C PHE A 384 -17.65 1.22 8.14
N LEU A 385 -17.08 0.46 7.21
CA LEU A 385 -15.71 -0.04 7.30
C LEU A 385 -14.85 0.65 6.26
N ALA A 386 -13.62 0.97 6.64
CA ALA A 386 -12.61 1.48 5.73
C ALA A 386 -11.23 0.84 6.02
N GLY A 387 -10.43 0.69 4.97
CA GLY A 387 -9.10 0.10 5.01
C GLY A 387 -8.84 -0.78 3.80
N ASP A 388 -7.59 -1.04 3.51
CA ASP A 388 -7.13 -1.87 2.40
C ASP A 388 -7.58 -3.35 2.50
N TRP A 389 -8.03 -3.76 3.67
CA TRP A 389 -8.55 -5.09 3.96
C TRP A 389 -10.05 -5.27 3.63
N THR A 390 -10.78 -4.20 3.32
CA THR A 390 -12.16 -4.29 2.82
C THR A 390 -12.19 -4.68 1.35
N ASP A 391 -13.30 -5.21 0.85
CA ASP A 391 -13.41 -5.64 -0.55
C ASP A 391 -13.46 -4.44 -1.51
N THR A 392 -12.28 -3.98 -1.90
CA THR A 392 -12.08 -2.91 -2.90
C THR A 392 -11.80 -3.47 -4.31
N GLY A 393 -11.68 -4.79 -4.44
CA GLY A 393 -11.21 -5.46 -5.64
C GLY A 393 -9.69 -5.42 -5.84
N LEU A 394 -8.95 -4.68 -5.01
CA LEU A 394 -7.48 -4.57 -5.04
C LEU A 394 -6.84 -5.31 -3.87
N PRO A 395 -5.58 -5.73 -3.95
CA PRO A 395 -4.82 -6.19 -2.79
C PRO A 395 -4.61 -5.06 -1.77
N ALA A 396 -3.95 -5.37 -0.64
CA ALA A 396 -3.62 -4.39 0.38
C ALA A 396 -2.61 -3.35 -0.15
N THR A 397 -3.12 -2.21 -0.59
CA THR A 397 -2.35 -1.12 -1.23
C THR A 397 -2.82 0.24 -0.74
N ILE A 398 -2.00 1.28 -0.95
CA ILE A 398 -2.38 2.68 -0.74
C ILE A 398 -3.65 3.02 -1.54
N GLU A 399 -3.69 2.63 -2.81
CA GLU A 399 -4.86 2.82 -3.67
C GLU A 399 -6.11 2.15 -3.09
N GLY A 400 -6.00 0.90 -2.63
CA GLY A 400 -7.08 0.16 -2.00
C GLY A 400 -7.58 0.82 -0.72
N ALA A 401 -6.68 1.28 0.14
CA ALA A 401 -7.03 1.98 1.38
C ALA A 401 -7.83 3.27 1.11
N ILE A 402 -7.35 4.09 0.16
CA ILE A 402 -7.99 5.35 -0.21
C ILE A 402 -9.36 5.09 -0.87
N ARG A 403 -9.46 4.11 -1.79
CA ARG A 403 -10.76 3.71 -2.37
C ARG A 403 -11.77 3.30 -1.32
N SER A 404 -11.32 2.52 -0.34
CA SER A 404 -12.18 2.08 0.76
C SER A 404 -12.71 3.25 1.59
N GLY A 405 -11.83 4.19 1.98
CA GLY A 405 -12.23 5.41 2.68
C GLY A 405 -13.20 6.28 1.87
N ASN A 406 -12.91 6.47 0.59
CA ASN A 406 -13.79 7.19 -0.34
C ASN A 406 -15.17 6.52 -0.45
N ARG A 407 -15.21 5.19 -0.48
CA ARG A 407 -16.47 4.42 -0.53
C ARG A 407 -17.30 4.61 0.73
N ALA A 408 -16.68 4.51 1.92
CA ALA A 408 -17.36 4.75 3.19
C ALA A 408 -17.90 6.19 3.27
N ALA A 409 -17.09 7.18 2.87
CA ALA A 409 -17.51 8.57 2.81
C ALA A 409 -18.70 8.80 1.87
N GLN A 410 -18.67 8.20 0.67
CA GLN A 410 -19.76 8.30 -0.29
C GLN A 410 -21.08 7.76 0.27
N MET A 411 -21.04 6.64 0.99
CA MET A 411 -22.22 6.06 1.60
C MET A 411 -22.80 6.98 2.69
N ILE A 412 -21.94 7.55 3.55
CA ILE A 412 -22.37 8.51 4.58
C ILE A 412 -22.94 9.79 3.96
N ALA A 413 -22.36 10.29 2.87
CA ALA A 413 -22.87 11.47 2.18
C ALA A 413 -24.28 11.27 1.58
N GLN A 414 -24.72 10.03 1.39
CA GLN A 414 -26.03 9.64 0.91
C GLN A 414 -27.06 9.39 2.04
N LEU A 415 -26.62 9.35 3.29
CA LEU A 415 -27.53 9.27 4.42
C LEU A 415 -28.37 10.56 4.51
N PRO A 416 -29.63 10.45 4.91
CA PRO A 416 -30.53 11.60 5.04
C PRO A 416 -30.03 12.67 6.00
#